data_98e7758a182204a618722100d49f3100
#
_entry.id   98e7758a182204a618722100d49f3100
#
_cell.length_a   1.000
_cell.length_b   1.000
_cell.length_c   1.000
_cell.angle_alpha   90.00
_cell.angle_beta   90.00
_cell.angle_gamma   90.00
#
_symmetry.space_group_name_H-M   'P 1'
#
loop_
_entity.id
_entity.type
_entity.pdbx_description
1 polymer ?
#
loop_
_entity_poly.entity_id
_entity_poly.type
_entity_poly.pdbx_seq_one_letter_code
_entity_poly.pdbx_strand_id
1 'polypeptide(L)'
;MRWLKLGSLLVLFAMAVYAVVMTFVEDAKSFTIQKEIAYPVDRVFPQFNNLQNFTRWNAFFSEDQDFTFDYFTPYEGQGSSMSYHDKKDADQFGDFFIRYENPNRTLRYQLFEGKRNNPYLIDVKFRSQNNKTSITWYIHTPKQPLLKRSLNLITEDFIAEKIDLSMKNLMDVLGNKVQKEQQLENLKFDSLMVEEQQGQLLLGINVNSKNTKDALFKNIVMNHNKTLNYIKMDLGKRNDEYGEPVLITDADNFKDKEVSYYYGIPLSKRIGVSDNNFSFRTVNASRNYVIYYRGNYSGRVKAIQQLLLKAKHDTMRTGDLQQTFLEEPSSETNTLLKLSLPVFR
;
A
#
# COMPACT_ATOMS: atom_id res chain seq x y z
N MET A 1 -16.97 58.30 13.36
CA MET A 1 -17.05 57.64 14.69
C MET A 1 -18.41 57.00 15.03
N ARG A 2 -19.58 57.64 14.79
CA ARG A 2 -20.91 57.02 15.07
C ARG A 2 -21.18 55.73 14.30
N TRP A 3 -20.86 55.67 13.00
CA TRP A 3 -21.08 54.50 12.16
C TRP A 3 -20.22 53.31 12.56
N LEU A 4 -18.98 53.53 13.03
CA LEU A 4 -18.09 52.47 13.54
C LEU A 4 -18.66 51.85 14.85
N LYS A 5 -19.22 52.68 15.74
CA LYS A 5 -19.87 52.20 16.97
C LYS A 5 -21.14 51.43 16.67
N LEU A 6 -21.94 51.85 15.68
CA LEU A 6 -23.14 51.14 15.25
C LEU A 6 -22.79 49.79 14.63
N GLY A 7 -21.74 49.73 13.75
CA GLY A 7 -21.26 48.50 13.16
C GLY A 7 -20.72 47.51 14.19
N SER A 8 -19.93 47.97 15.20
CA SER A 8 -19.43 47.10 16.26
C SER A 8 -20.56 46.54 17.15
N LEU A 9 -21.59 47.35 17.43
CA LEU A 9 -22.76 46.92 18.21
C LEU A 9 -23.53 45.81 17.45
N LEU A 10 -23.68 45.95 16.14
CA LEU A 10 -24.38 44.97 15.29
C LEU A 10 -23.63 43.66 15.21
N VAL A 11 -22.29 43.69 15.13
CA VAL A 11 -21.43 42.47 15.17
C VAL A 11 -21.55 41.80 16.54
N LEU A 12 -21.48 42.54 17.65
CA LEU A 12 -21.65 41.98 18.99
C LEU A 12 -23.03 41.36 19.18
N PHE A 13 -24.08 42.00 18.67
CA PHE A 13 -25.44 41.45 18.72
C PHE A 13 -25.53 40.14 17.90
N ALA A 14 -24.97 40.11 16.68
CA ALA A 14 -24.95 38.91 15.86
C ALA A 14 -24.16 37.75 16.54
N MET A 15 -23.03 38.06 17.19
CA MET A 15 -22.26 37.06 17.95
C MET A 15 -23.05 36.54 19.16
N ALA A 16 -23.78 37.40 19.85
CA ALA A 16 -24.64 37.01 20.98
C ALA A 16 -25.78 36.09 20.52
N VAL A 17 -26.44 36.44 19.42
CA VAL A 17 -27.49 35.59 18.81
C VAL A 17 -26.92 34.26 18.38
N TYR A 18 -25.74 34.24 17.69
CA TYR A 18 -25.06 33.01 17.32
C TYR A 18 -24.75 32.16 18.55
N ALA A 19 -24.18 32.72 19.61
CA ALA A 19 -23.87 31.99 20.83
C ALA A 19 -25.11 31.35 21.47
N VAL A 20 -26.24 32.09 21.50
CA VAL A 20 -27.51 31.56 21.99
C VAL A 20 -28.03 30.43 21.13
N VAL A 21 -28.00 30.55 19.80
CA VAL A 21 -28.39 29.46 18.88
C VAL A 21 -27.51 28.23 19.09
N MET A 22 -26.21 28.40 19.29
CA MET A 22 -25.27 27.29 19.51
C MET A 22 -25.49 26.56 20.84
N THR A 23 -26.21 27.12 21.82
CA THR A 23 -26.58 26.37 23.04
C THR A 23 -27.57 25.23 22.74
N PHE A 24 -28.35 25.33 21.67
CA PHE A 24 -29.32 24.31 21.24
C PHE A 24 -28.74 23.29 20.33
N VAL A 25 -27.48 23.46 19.85
CA VAL A 25 -26.78 22.48 19.05
C VAL A 25 -26.00 21.53 19.97
N GLU A 26 -26.10 20.23 19.73
CA GLU A 26 -25.41 19.21 20.50
C GLU A 26 -23.88 19.41 20.45
N ASP A 27 -23.22 19.19 21.58
CA ASP A 27 -21.76 19.36 21.70
C ASP A 27 -20.98 18.23 21.02
N ALA A 28 -21.56 17.04 20.85
CA ALA A 28 -21.03 15.89 20.09
C ALA A 28 -22.16 15.22 19.31
N LYS A 29 -21.83 14.55 18.21
CA LYS A 29 -22.78 13.75 17.42
C LYS A 29 -22.46 12.27 17.51
N SER A 30 -23.51 11.45 17.45
CA SER A 30 -23.41 10.00 17.26
C SER A 30 -24.31 9.60 16.10
N PHE A 31 -23.75 8.95 15.10
CA PHE A 31 -24.48 8.52 13.92
C PHE A 31 -23.94 7.20 13.37
N THR A 32 -24.70 6.59 12.46
CA THR A 32 -24.39 5.28 11.90
C THR A 32 -24.45 5.34 10.39
N ILE A 33 -23.42 4.83 9.74
CA ILE A 33 -23.34 4.72 8.28
C ILE A 33 -23.18 3.25 7.93
N GLN A 34 -23.98 2.74 6.98
CA GLN A 34 -23.90 1.38 6.51
C GLN A 34 -23.66 1.34 4.99
N LYS A 35 -22.72 0.51 4.56
CA LYS A 35 -22.39 0.26 3.15
C LYS A 35 -22.20 -1.23 2.91
N GLU A 36 -22.37 -1.65 1.67
CA GLU A 36 -22.08 -3.02 1.22
C GLU A 36 -20.97 -3.02 0.20
N ILE A 37 -20.17 -4.07 0.24
CA ILE A 37 -19.11 -4.32 -0.73
C ILE A 37 -19.22 -5.77 -1.26
N ALA A 38 -19.07 -5.94 -2.57
CA ALA A 38 -19.23 -7.23 -3.25
C ALA A 38 -17.98 -8.13 -3.15
N TYR A 39 -17.40 -8.20 -1.93
CA TYR A 39 -16.26 -9.05 -1.60
C TYR A 39 -16.50 -9.73 -0.25
N PRO A 40 -15.99 -10.97 -0.05
CA PRO A 40 -16.12 -11.67 1.20
C PRO A 40 -15.31 -11.01 2.33
N VAL A 41 -15.74 -11.22 3.57
CA VAL A 41 -15.21 -10.52 4.75
C VAL A 41 -13.72 -10.81 5.01
N ASP A 42 -13.24 -11.98 4.69
CA ASP A 42 -11.83 -12.39 4.80
C ASP A 42 -10.89 -11.61 3.86
N ARG A 43 -11.42 -11.05 2.77
CA ARG A 43 -10.68 -10.14 1.89
C ARG A 43 -10.81 -8.68 2.30
N VAL A 44 -11.95 -8.30 2.84
CA VAL A 44 -12.26 -6.93 3.25
C VAL A 44 -11.59 -6.57 4.57
N PHE A 45 -11.72 -7.42 5.59
CA PHE A 45 -11.26 -7.15 6.94
C PHE A 45 -9.75 -6.82 7.04
N PRO A 46 -8.83 -7.50 6.32
CA PRO A 46 -7.40 -7.15 6.31
C PRO A 46 -7.09 -5.76 5.76
N GLN A 47 -7.99 -5.15 5.01
CA GLN A 47 -7.82 -3.77 4.54
C GLN A 47 -8.11 -2.75 5.64
N PHE A 48 -8.84 -3.15 6.67
CA PHE A 48 -9.22 -2.31 7.81
C PHE A 48 -8.30 -2.50 9.02
N ASN A 49 -7.86 -3.74 9.32
CA ASN A 49 -7.06 -4.02 10.51
C ASN A 49 -5.56 -3.74 10.35
N ASN A 50 -5.08 -3.53 9.11
CA ASN A 50 -3.72 -3.11 8.81
C ASN A 50 -3.72 -1.62 8.43
N LEU A 51 -3.07 -0.77 9.24
CA LEU A 51 -3.12 0.69 9.05
C LEU A 51 -2.40 1.14 7.78
N GLN A 52 -1.37 0.42 7.32
CA GLN A 52 -0.72 0.71 6.04
C GLN A 52 -1.63 0.41 4.84
N ASN A 53 -2.49 -0.61 4.94
CA ASN A 53 -3.53 -0.85 3.94
C ASN A 53 -4.63 0.21 4.05
N PHE A 54 -5.06 0.53 5.27
CA PHE A 54 -6.13 1.46 5.56
C PHE A 54 -5.90 2.85 4.95
N THR A 55 -4.70 3.40 5.08
CA THR A 55 -4.37 4.73 4.55
C THR A 55 -4.38 4.82 3.02
N ARG A 56 -4.31 3.68 2.31
CA ARG A 56 -4.25 3.65 0.84
C ARG A 56 -5.61 3.92 0.17
N TRP A 57 -6.69 3.44 0.79
CA TRP A 57 -8.02 3.53 0.22
C TRP A 57 -8.94 4.46 0.99
N ASN A 58 -8.67 4.72 2.27
CA ASN A 58 -9.50 5.58 3.08
C ASN A 58 -9.33 7.04 2.65
N ALA A 59 -10.41 7.67 2.17
CA ALA A 59 -10.39 9.00 1.57
C ALA A 59 -9.98 10.13 2.53
N PHE A 60 -10.10 9.92 3.84
CA PHE A 60 -9.57 10.88 4.83
C PHE A 60 -8.05 11.02 4.76
N PHE A 61 -7.34 9.98 4.29
CA PHE A 61 -5.88 9.92 4.25
C PHE A 61 -5.32 9.85 2.83
N SER A 62 -6.07 9.26 1.88
CA SER A 62 -5.57 8.98 0.53
C SER A 62 -5.74 10.12 -0.46
N GLU A 63 -6.68 11.04 -0.22
CA GLU A 63 -6.92 12.18 -1.11
C GLU A 63 -5.87 13.27 -0.95
N ASP A 64 -5.38 13.47 0.27
CA ASP A 64 -4.33 14.44 0.52
C ASP A 64 -2.96 13.78 0.38
N GLN A 65 -2.23 14.15 -0.68
CA GLN A 65 -0.89 13.61 -0.98
C GLN A 65 0.21 14.22 -0.10
N ASP A 66 -0.12 15.23 0.69
CA ASP A 66 0.83 15.93 1.55
C ASP A 66 0.96 15.29 2.93
N PHE A 67 0.07 14.35 3.28
CA PHE A 67 0.21 13.57 4.53
C PHE A 67 1.42 12.65 4.50
N THR A 68 2.14 12.66 5.64
CA THR A 68 3.16 11.67 5.99
C THR A 68 2.66 10.84 7.15
N PHE A 69 3.07 9.56 7.19
CA PHE A 69 2.58 8.58 8.16
C PHE A 69 3.76 7.89 8.84
N ASP A 70 3.74 7.86 10.16
CA ASP A 70 4.63 7.06 11.00
C ASP A 70 3.82 5.92 11.59
N TYR A 71 4.20 4.66 11.30
CA TYR A 71 3.50 3.48 11.78
C TYR A 71 4.27 2.83 12.93
N PHE A 72 3.53 2.40 13.96
CA PHE A 72 4.09 1.77 15.15
C PHE A 72 3.66 0.30 15.28
N THR A 73 4.51 -0.52 15.85
CA THR A 73 4.23 -1.94 16.10
C THR A 73 3.19 -2.14 17.21
N PRO A 74 2.31 -3.16 17.06
CA PRO A 74 2.16 -4.03 15.90
C PRO A 74 1.59 -3.25 14.70
N TYR A 75 1.90 -3.69 13.47
CA TYR A 75 1.44 -2.97 12.26
C TYR A 75 0.01 -3.34 11.85
N GLU A 76 -0.57 -4.37 12.46
CA GLU A 76 -1.93 -4.82 12.22
C GLU A 76 -2.61 -5.27 13.51
N GLY A 77 -3.95 -5.20 13.51
CA GLY A 77 -4.78 -5.64 14.61
C GLY A 77 -4.77 -4.73 15.84
N GLN A 78 -5.27 -5.28 16.94
CA GLN A 78 -5.36 -4.55 18.20
C GLN A 78 -3.99 -4.11 18.70
N GLY A 79 -3.87 -2.83 19.08
CA GLY A 79 -2.63 -2.20 19.53
C GLY A 79 -1.88 -1.46 18.44
N SER A 80 -2.21 -1.67 17.15
CA SER A 80 -1.65 -0.90 16.04
C SER A 80 -1.94 0.58 16.19
N SER A 81 -0.97 1.40 15.80
CA SER A 81 -1.15 2.84 15.78
C SER A 81 -0.34 3.49 14.67
N MET A 82 -0.77 4.67 14.27
CA MET A 82 -0.04 5.55 13.36
C MET A 82 -0.21 7.00 13.79
N SER A 83 0.82 7.79 13.54
CA SER A 83 0.74 9.26 13.55
C SER A 83 0.75 9.76 12.13
N TYR A 84 0.03 10.85 11.87
CA TYR A 84 0.05 11.51 10.57
C TYR A 84 0.23 13.02 10.75
N HIS A 85 0.87 13.64 9.78
CA HIS A 85 1.02 15.09 9.72
C HIS A 85 1.06 15.57 8.26
N ASP A 86 0.48 16.74 8.02
CA ASP A 86 0.53 17.42 6.74
C ASP A 86 1.87 18.16 6.60
N LYS A 87 2.52 18.04 5.43
CA LYS A 87 3.78 18.74 5.13
C LYS A 87 3.62 20.24 4.94
N LYS A 88 2.43 20.69 4.56
CA LYS A 88 2.13 22.09 4.24
C LYS A 88 1.45 22.81 5.39
N ASP A 89 0.66 22.10 6.19
CA ASP A 89 -0.10 22.64 7.30
C ASP A 89 0.27 21.94 8.61
N ALA A 90 1.14 22.58 9.38
CA ALA A 90 1.62 22.04 10.66
C ALA A 90 0.51 21.87 11.73
N ASP A 91 -0.67 22.45 11.53
CA ASP A 91 -1.81 22.28 12.44
C ASP A 91 -2.68 21.06 12.08
N GLN A 92 -2.45 20.43 10.91
CA GLN A 92 -3.09 19.20 10.49
C GLN A 92 -2.23 17.99 10.84
N PHE A 93 -2.45 17.42 12.01
CA PHE A 93 -1.78 16.21 12.50
C PHE A 93 -2.73 15.43 13.41
N GLY A 94 -2.39 14.16 13.66
CA GLY A 94 -3.16 13.34 14.58
C GLY A 94 -2.58 11.96 14.79
N ASP A 95 -3.22 11.23 15.71
CA ASP A 95 -2.87 9.87 16.08
C ASP A 95 -4.08 8.95 15.89
N PHE A 96 -3.87 7.82 15.22
CA PHE A 96 -4.91 6.84 14.95
C PHE A 96 -4.54 5.49 15.56
N PHE A 97 -5.47 4.87 16.28
CA PHE A 97 -5.25 3.63 17.04
C PHE A 97 -6.32 2.59 16.73
N ILE A 98 -5.93 1.32 16.67
CA ILE A 98 -6.84 0.18 16.76
C ILE A 98 -6.89 -0.27 18.23
N ARG A 99 -7.97 0.05 18.93
CA ARG A 99 -8.13 -0.24 20.37
C ARG A 99 -8.72 -1.60 20.67
N TYR A 100 -9.48 -2.14 19.73
CA TYR A 100 -10.10 -3.45 19.89
C TYR A 100 -10.27 -4.12 18.53
N GLU A 101 -10.08 -5.43 18.51
CA GLU A 101 -10.29 -6.28 17.35
C GLU A 101 -11.04 -7.55 17.75
N ASN A 102 -12.07 -7.89 16.97
CA ASN A 102 -12.64 -9.23 16.88
C ASN A 102 -12.56 -9.62 15.40
N PRO A 103 -11.68 -10.55 15.01
CA PRO A 103 -11.38 -10.87 13.62
C PRO A 103 -12.64 -11.12 12.78
N ASN A 104 -12.70 -10.50 11.61
CA ASN A 104 -13.80 -10.56 10.65
C ASN A 104 -15.17 -10.07 11.18
N ARG A 105 -15.20 -9.44 12.35
CA ARG A 105 -16.46 -8.99 12.98
C ARG A 105 -16.47 -7.54 13.40
N THR A 106 -15.45 -7.09 14.14
CA THR A 106 -15.47 -5.75 14.74
C THR A 106 -14.08 -5.20 14.91
N LEU A 107 -13.93 -3.91 14.55
CA LEU A 107 -12.76 -3.09 14.89
C LEU A 107 -13.25 -1.85 15.63
N ARG A 108 -12.49 -1.41 16.63
CA ARG A 108 -12.69 -0.13 17.29
C ARG A 108 -11.48 0.74 17.08
N TYR A 109 -11.71 1.88 16.45
CA TYR A 109 -10.70 2.90 16.24
C TYR A 109 -10.87 4.06 17.19
N GLN A 110 -9.77 4.74 17.43
CA GLN A 110 -9.70 5.98 18.17
C GLN A 110 -8.80 6.95 17.40
N LEU A 111 -9.36 8.12 17.02
CA LEU A 111 -8.66 9.15 16.25
C LEU A 111 -8.56 10.42 17.06
N PHE A 112 -7.35 10.87 17.33
CA PHE A 112 -7.05 12.18 17.90
C PHE A 112 -6.61 13.13 16.80
N GLU A 113 -7.26 14.27 16.66
CA GLU A 113 -6.91 15.31 15.69
C GLU A 113 -6.34 16.54 16.36
N GLY A 114 -5.17 16.98 15.93
CA GLY A 114 -4.48 18.14 16.44
C GLY A 114 -4.19 18.02 17.94
N LYS A 115 -4.31 19.14 18.64
CA LYS A 115 -4.07 19.23 20.10
C LYS A 115 -5.27 18.81 20.96
N ARG A 116 -6.25 18.09 20.39
CA ARG A 116 -7.47 17.70 21.10
C ARG A 116 -7.23 16.49 22.01
N ASN A 117 -7.74 16.56 23.23
CA ASN A 117 -7.71 15.43 24.17
C ASN A 117 -8.91 14.47 24.00
N ASN A 118 -9.95 14.89 23.26
CA ASN A 118 -11.15 14.09 23.03
C ASN A 118 -11.10 13.51 21.61
N PRO A 119 -11.03 12.18 21.47
CA PRO A 119 -10.96 11.53 20.17
C PRO A 119 -12.32 11.34 19.51
N TYR A 120 -12.31 11.07 18.20
CA TYR A 120 -13.37 10.33 17.56
C TYR A 120 -13.31 8.87 18.03
N LEU A 121 -14.46 8.29 18.36
CA LEU A 121 -14.62 6.87 18.61
C LEU A 121 -15.38 6.25 17.44
N ILE A 122 -14.78 5.26 16.80
CA ILE A 122 -15.35 4.68 15.59
C ILE A 122 -15.37 3.15 15.75
N ASP A 123 -16.57 2.58 15.93
CA ASP A 123 -16.77 1.14 15.90
C ASP A 123 -17.17 0.71 14.49
N VAL A 124 -16.42 -0.19 13.87
CA VAL A 124 -16.72 -0.75 12.56
C VAL A 124 -17.11 -2.20 12.72
N LYS A 125 -18.32 -2.55 12.30
CA LYS A 125 -18.83 -3.93 12.33
C LYS A 125 -18.96 -4.50 10.93
N PHE A 126 -18.51 -5.74 10.79
CA PHE A 126 -18.55 -6.50 9.55
C PHE A 126 -19.53 -7.64 9.67
N ARG A 127 -20.38 -7.80 8.65
CA ARG A 127 -21.32 -8.92 8.55
C ARG A 127 -21.20 -9.54 7.16
N SER A 128 -20.86 -10.82 7.12
CA SER A 128 -20.83 -11.60 5.88
C SER A 128 -22.24 -11.91 5.41
N GLN A 129 -22.53 -11.70 4.11
CA GLN A 129 -23.81 -12.02 3.48
C GLN A 129 -23.53 -12.51 2.05
N ASN A 130 -23.72 -13.81 1.78
CA ASN A 130 -23.66 -14.39 0.43
C ASN A 130 -22.50 -13.85 -0.44
N ASN A 131 -21.26 -14.02 0.03
CA ASN A 131 -20.04 -13.54 -0.63
C ASN A 131 -19.90 -12.01 -0.74
N LYS A 132 -20.71 -11.26 0.02
CA LYS A 132 -20.64 -9.83 0.20
C LYS A 132 -20.36 -9.50 1.66
N THR A 133 -19.89 -8.30 1.92
CA THR A 133 -19.70 -7.80 3.27
C THR A 133 -20.51 -6.53 3.48
N SER A 134 -21.38 -6.55 4.47
CA SER A 134 -22.01 -5.34 5.01
C SER A 134 -21.12 -4.76 6.09
N ILE A 135 -20.79 -3.49 5.96
CA ILE A 135 -19.91 -2.74 6.86
C ILE A 135 -20.73 -1.63 7.50
N THR A 136 -20.71 -1.56 8.82
CA THR A 136 -21.46 -0.55 9.58
C THR A 136 -20.50 0.21 10.48
N TRP A 137 -20.42 1.52 10.28
CA TRP A 137 -19.66 2.44 11.12
C TRP A 137 -20.58 3.08 12.15
N TYR A 138 -20.21 2.97 13.42
CA TYR A 138 -20.80 3.71 14.53
C TYR A 138 -19.80 4.78 14.92
N ILE A 139 -20.12 6.02 14.67
CA ILE A 139 -19.20 7.15 14.83
C ILE A 139 -19.69 8.06 15.95
N HIS A 140 -18.81 8.33 16.91
CA HIS A 140 -19.01 9.31 17.95
C HIS A 140 -17.94 10.39 17.82
N THR A 141 -18.39 11.63 17.58
CA THR A 141 -17.48 12.77 17.39
C THR A 141 -17.00 13.33 18.74
N PRO A 142 -15.83 13.98 18.77
CA PRO A 142 -15.37 14.69 19.96
C PRO A 142 -16.28 15.87 20.30
N LYS A 143 -16.38 16.20 21.60
CA LYS A 143 -17.11 17.36 22.05
C LYS A 143 -16.54 18.66 21.49
N GLN A 144 -17.39 19.50 20.93
CA GLN A 144 -17.04 20.80 20.38
C GLN A 144 -17.32 21.95 21.38
N PRO A 145 -16.38 22.91 21.49
CA PRO A 145 -16.64 24.15 22.20
C PRO A 145 -17.86 24.88 21.62
N LEU A 146 -18.58 25.66 22.43
CA LEU A 146 -19.81 26.30 22.05
C LEU A 146 -19.77 27.00 20.68
N LEU A 147 -18.74 27.79 20.41
CA LEU A 147 -18.59 28.54 19.17
C LEU A 147 -18.26 27.67 17.94
N LYS A 148 -17.84 26.42 18.13
CA LYS A 148 -17.54 25.47 17.06
C LYS A 148 -18.61 24.41 16.84
N ARG A 149 -19.72 24.46 17.59
CA ARG A 149 -20.81 23.47 17.48
C ARG A 149 -21.52 23.51 16.13
N SER A 150 -21.47 24.64 15.40
CA SER A 150 -21.98 24.69 14.02
C SER A 150 -21.32 23.66 13.08
N LEU A 151 -20.09 23.23 13.34
CA LEU A 151 -19.44 22.17 12.59
C LEU A 151 -20.19 20.83 12.70
N ASN A 152 -20.83 20.56 13.84
CA ASN A 152 -21.61 19.34 14.04
C ASN A 152 -22.83 19.25 13.12
N LEU A 153 -23.31 20.37 12.57
CA LEU A 153 -24.45 20.37 11.65
C LEU A 153 -24.13 19.70 10.31
N ILE A 154 -22.88 19.80 9.86
CA ILE A 154 -22.42 19.29 8.56
C ILE A 154 -21.52 18.05 8.69
N THR A 155 -21.11 17.68 9.91
CA THR A 155 -20.13 16.61 10.14
C THR A 155 -20.61 15.27 9.61
N GLU A 156 -21.88 14.93 9.79
CA GLU A 156 -22.43 13.63 9.36
C GLU A 156 -22.38 13.49 7.83
N ASP A 157 -22.85 14.52 7.09
CA ASP A 157 -22.84 14.52 5.63
C ASP A 157 -21.41 14.46 5.09
N PHE A 158 -20.49 15.23 5.66
CA PHE A 158 -19.07 15.22 5.29
C PHE A 158 -18.44 13.85 5.49
N ILE A 159 -18.67 13.23 6.65
CA ILE A 159 -18.11 11.89 6.93
C ILE A 159 -18.76 10.83 6.03
N ALA A 160 -20.07 10.93 5.75
CA ALA A 160 -20.76 10.02 4.84
C ALA A 160 -20.17 10.07 3.42
N GLU A 161 -19.93 11.28 2.89
CA GLU A 161 -19.30 11.48 1.60
C GLU A 161 -17.88 10.86 1.53
N LYS A 162 -17.07 11.10 2.57
CA LYS A 162 -15.73 10.52 2.67
C LYS A 162 -15.75 8.99 2.77
N ILE A 163 -16.72 8.41 3.48
CA ILE A 163 -16.90 6.95 3.53
C ILE A 163 -17.31 6.41 2.15
N ASP A 164 -18.20 7.09 1.42
CA ASP A 164 -18.60 6.67 0.08
C ASP A 164 -17.42 6.63 -0.88
N LEU A 165 -16.59 7.65 -0.88
CA LEU A 165 -15.37 7.69 -1.67
C LEU A 165 -14.37 6.62 -1.22
N SER A 166 -14.22 6.42 0.09
CA SER A 166 -13.38 5.36 0.65
C SER A 166 -13.82 3.97 0.18
N MET A 167 -15.13 3.72 0.15
CA MET A 167 -15.66 2.44 -0.32
C MET A 167 -15.39 2.20 -1.81
N LYS A 168 -15.46 3.26 -2.63
CA LYS A 168 -15.10 3.19 -4.04
C LYS A 168 -13.61 2.85 -4.21
N ASN A 169 -12.72 3.56 -3.51
CA ASN A 169 -11.29 3.29 -3.54
C ASN A 169 -10.96 1.87 -3.07
N LEU A 170 -11.65 1.38 -2.03
CA LEU A 170 -11.48 0.01 -1.54
C LEU A 170 -11.90 -1.03 -2.58
N MET A 171 -12.99 -0.80 -3.32
CA MET A 171 -13.39 -1.68 -4.42
C MET A 171 -12.32 -1.76 -5.51
N ASP A 172 -11.71 -0.63 -5.86
CA ASP A 172 -10.62 -0.59 -6.84
C ASP A 172 -9.39 -1.38 -6.36
N VAL A 173 -9.00 -1.22 -5.10
CA VAL A 173 -7.89 -1.97 -4.48
C VAL A 173 -8.16 -3.48 -4.49
N LEU A 174 -9.36 -3.89 -4.09
CA LEU A 174 -9.74 -5.31 -4.04
C LEU A 174 -9.91 -5.91 -5.45
N GLY A 175 -10.45 -5.12 -6.40
CA GLY A 175 -10.58 -5.52 -7.79
C GLY A 175 -9.24 -5.78 -8.46
N ASN A 176 -8.28 -4.89 -8.29
CA ASN A 176 -6.92 -5.06 -8.79
C ASN A 176 -6.25 -6.33 -8.22
N LYS A 177 -6.45 -6.61 -6.94
CA LYS A 177 -5.93 -7.83 -6.31
C LYS A 177 -6.55 -9.09 -6.88
N VAL A 178 -7.88 -9.13 -7.05
CA VAL A 178 -8.58 -10.27 -7.65
C VAL A 178 -8.17 -10.50 -9.10
N GLN A 179 -8.04 -9.43 -9.88
CA GLN A 179 -7.56 -9.54 -11.26
C GLN A 179 -6.14 -10.10 -11.33
N LYS A 180 -5.25 -9.66 -10.44
CA LYS A 180 -3.89 -10.19 -10.36
C LYS A 180 -3.89 -11.68 -9.99
N GLU A 181 -4.67 -12.08 -9.00
CA GLU A 181 -4.81 -13.50 -8.61
C GLU A 181 -5.33 -14.36 -9.78
N GLN A 182 -6.36 -13.91 -10.50
CA GLN A 182 -6.89 -14.60 -11.68
C GLN A 182 -5.87 -14.68 -12.82
N GLN A 183 -5.09 -13.63 -13.05
CA GLN A 183 -3.99 -13.66 -14.02
C GLN A 183 -2.95 -14.70 -13.64
N LEU A 184 -2.57 -14.80 -12.35
CA LEU A 184 -1.62 -15.79 -11.86
C LEU A 184 -2.15 -17.22 -11.96
N GLU A 185 -3.46 -17.45 -11.74
CA GLU A 185 -4.09 -18.77 -11.89
C GLU A 185 -4.11 -19.25 -13.35
N ASN A 186 -4.20 -18.33 -14.31
CA ASN A 186 -4.24 -18.62 -15.74
C ASN A 186 -2.84 -18.81 -16.37
N LEU A 187 -1.76 -18.60 -15.62
CA LEU A 187 -0.41 -18.78 -16.13
C LEU A 187 -0.09 -20.27 -16.38
N LYS A 188 0.53 -20.54 -17.51
CA LYS A 188 1.10 -21.86 -17.81
C LYS A 188 2.47 -21.98 -17.16
N PHE A 189 2.54 -22.70 -16.05
CA PHE A 189 3.81 -22.96 -15.35
C PHE A 189 4.65 -24.01 -16.08
N ASP A 190 5.96 -23.94 -15.86
CA ASP A 190 6.98 -24.88 -16.35
C ASP A 190 6.96 -25.08 -17.88
N SER A 191 6.35 -24.14 -18.61
CA SER A 191 6.27 -24.13 -20.07
C SER A 191 7.11 -23.00 -20.64
N LEU A 192 7.95 -23.31 -21.61
CA LEU A 192 8.76 -22.30 -22.31
C LEU A 192 7.90 -21.53 -23.30
N MET A 193 7.94 -20.21 -23.18
CA MET A 193 7.23 -19.26 -24.04
C MET A 193 8.19 -18.20 -24.57
N VAL A 194 7.72 -17.44 -25.55
CA VAL A 194 8.43 -16.27 -26.10
C VAL A 194 7.58 -15.04 -25.83
N GLU A 195 8.17 -14.04 -25.20
CA GLU A 195 7.49 -12.78 -24.88
C GLU A 195 8.33 -11.58 -25.30
N GLU A 196 7.67 -10.52 -25.75
CA GLU A 196 8.28 -9.21 -25.93
C GLU A 196 8.19 -8.44 -24.62
N GLN A 197 9.34 -8.02 -24.08
CA GLN A 197 9.41 -7.23 -22.86
C GLN A 197 9.62 -5.76 -23.20
N GLN A 198 8.82 -4.89 -22.57
CA GLN A 198 9.03 -3.45 -22.65
C GLN A 198 10.22 -3.04 -21.78
N GLY A 199 10.85 -1.91 -22.15
CA GLY A 199 11.90 -1.33 -21.33
C GLY A 199 11.42 -0.93 -19.95
N GLN A 200 12.26 -1.14 -18.93
CA GLN A 200 11.96 -0.83 -17.54
C GLN A 200 13.10 -0.06 -16.88
N LEU A 201 12.74 0.86 -16.00
CA LEU A 201 13.67 1.57 -15.13
C LEU A 201 13.58 1.00 -13.72
N LEU A 202 14.63 0.38 -13.24
CA LEU A 202 14.68 -0.25 -11.92
C LEU A 202 15.47 0.64 -10.95
N LEU A 203 14.97 0.81 -9.73
CA LEU A 203 15.74 1.33 -8.60
C LEU A 203 16.09 0.16 -7.68
N GLY A 204 17.38 0.02 -7.34
CA GLY A 204 17.81 -1.13 -6.55
C GLY A 204 19.28 -1.08 -6.16
N ILE A 205 19.79 -2.23 -5.75
CA ILE A 205 21.12 -2.43 -5.17
C ILE A 205 21.88 -3.54 -5.87
N ASN A 206 23.21 -3.38 -5.95
CA ASN A 206 24.12 -4.46 -6.36
C ASN A 206 24.52 -5.27 -5.14
N VAL A 207 24.48 -6.58 -5.24
CA VAL A 207 24.66 -7.50 -4.11
C VAL A 207 25.54 -8.66 -4.52
N ASN A 208 26.42 -9.06 -3.59
CA ASN A 208 27.14 -10.33 -3.66
C ASN A 208 26.68 -11.23 -2.51
N SER A 209 26.37 -12.48 -2.81
CA SER A 209 25.87 -13.43 -1.82
C SER A 209 26.45 -14.82 -2.05
N LYS A 210 26.64 -15.58 -0.97
CA LYS A 210 26.97 -17.00 -1.07
C LYS A 210 25.78 -17.76 -1.69
N ASN A 211 26.07 -18.59 -2.67
CA ASN A 211 25.08 -19.44 -3.35
C ASN A 211 24.85 -20.75 -2.58
N THR A 212 24.54 -20.66 -1.32
CA THR A 212 24.11 -21.81 -0.50
C THR A 212 22.59 -21.80 -0.36
N LYS A 213 22.00 -22.98 -0.12
CA LYS A 213 20.55 -23.22 -0.15
C LYS A 213 19.73 -22.15 0.59
N ASP A 214 20.14 -21.79 1.80
CA ASP A 214 19.37 -20.84 2.62
C ASP A 214 19.91 -19.39 2.58
N ALA A 215 21.21 -19.23 2.29
CA ALA A 215 21.84 -17.91 2.38
C ALA A 215 21.41 -16.98 1.26
N LEU A 216 21.32 -17.50 0.03
CA LEU A 216 20.93 -16.69 -1.13
C LEU A 216 19.51 -16.16 -0.98
N PHE A 217 18.55 -17.04 -0.63
CA PHE A 217 17.15 -16.61 -0.50
C PHE A 217 16.94 -15.65 0.69
N LYS A 218 17.56 -15.91 1.84
CA LYS A 218 17.54 -14.97 2.98
C LYS A 218 18.11 -13.60 2.62
N ASN A 219 19.20 -13.60 1.83
CA ASN A 219 19.79 -12.36 1.35
C ASN A 219 18.84 -11.62 0.39
N ILE A 220 18.15 -12.33 -0.50
CA ILE A 220 17.12 -11.75 -1.38
C ILE A 220 16.00 -11.11 -0.57
N VAL A 221 15.45 -11.80 0.43
CA VAL A 221 14.38 -11.27 1.30
C VAL A 221 14.84 -10.01 2.04
N MET A 222 16.06 -10.02 2.59
CA MET A 222 16.64 -8.86 3.27
C MET A 222 16.75 -7.64 2.33
N ASN A 223 17.26 -7.86 1.12
CA ASN A 223 17.41 -6.80 0.13
C ASN A 223 16.08 -6.33 -0.46
N HIS A 224 15.09 -7.24 -0.59
CA HIS A 224 13.72 -6.87 -0.91
C HIS A 224 13.16 -5.87 0.12
N ASN A 225 13.21 -6.23 1.40
CA ASN A 225 12.70 -5.38 2.47
C ASN A 225 13.41 -4.03 2.52
N LYS A 226 14.76 -4.03 2.36
CA LYS A 226 15.55 -2.80 2.32
C LYS A 226 15.12 -1.90 1.16
N THR A 227 15.01 -2.45 -0.06
CA THR A 227 14.65 -1.68 -1.26
C THR A 227 13.21 -1.20 -1.20
N LEU A 228 12.29 -2.06 -0.76
CA LEU A 228 10.88 -1.72 -0.65
C LEU A 228 10.64 -0.62 0.42
N ASN A 229 11.30 -0.72 1.58
CA ASN A 229 11.22 0.30 2.61
C ASN A 229 11.74 1.64 2.12
N TYR A 230 12.88 1.66 1.43
CA TYR A 230 13.42 2.89 0.85
C TYR A 230 12.43 3.52 -0.14
N ILE A 231 11.81 2.72 -1.01
CA ILE A 231 10.82 3.22 -1.99
C ILE A 231 9.56 3.76 -1.27
N LYS A 232 9.06 3.06 -0.26
CA LYS A 232 7.83 3.45 0.46
C LYS A 232 8.05 4.61 1.43
N MET A 233 9.09 4.53 2.25
CA MET A 233 9.28 5.45 3.37
C MET A 233 10.10 6.68 2.98
N ASP A 234 11.26 6.48 2.31
CA ASP A 234 12.15 7.60 1.99
C ASP A 234 11.71 8.34 0.72
N LEU A 235 11.19 7.60 -0.28
CA LEU A 235 10.73 8.18 -1.54
C LEU A 235 9.22 8.42 -1.58
N GLY A 236 8.48 8.02 -0.54
CA GLY A 236 7.04 8.25 -0.40
C GLY A 236 6.19 7.64 -1.51
N LYS A 237 6.64 6.52 -2.12
CA LYS A 237 5.94 5.89 -3.25
C LYS A 237 4.81 5.00 -2.80
N ARG A 238 3.66 5.12 -3.48
CA ARG A 238 2.50 4.25 -3.30
C ARG A 238 2.67 2.95 -4.08
N ASN A 239 1.90 1.93 -3.73
CA ASN A 239 2.01 0.59 -4.33
C ASN A 239 1.68 0.54 -5.83
N ASP A 240 0.92 1.50 -6.33
CA ASP A 240 0.61 1.66 -7.75
C ASP A 240 1.70 2.38 -8.57
N GLU A 241 2.71 2.91 -7.91
CA GLU A 241 3.81 3.66 -8.54
C GLU A 241 5.07 2.82 -8.79
N TYR A 242 5.08 1.55 -8.38
CA TYR A 242 6.19 0.63 -8.61
C TYR A 242 5.68 -0.78 -8.97
N GLY A 243 6.52 -1.52 -9.69
CA GLY A 243 6.18 -2.87 -10.18
C GLY A 243 6.74 -4.00 -9.33
N GLU A 244 6.61 -5.23 -9.87
CA GLU A 244 7.16 -6.43 -9.22
C GLU A 244 8.68 -6.39 -9.18
N PRO A 245 9.31 -6.85 -8.06
CA PRO A 245 10.75 -6.84 -7.91
C PRO A 245 11.43 -7.79 -8.90
N VAL A 246 12.59 -7.36 -9.40
CA VAL A 246 13.37 -8.09 -10.39
C VAL A 246 14.79 -8.32 -9.86
N LEU A 247 15.24 -9.55 -9.86
CA LEU A 247 16.62 -9.92 -9.66
C LEU A 247 17.26 -10.16 -11.02
N ILE A 248 18.37 -9.48 -11.30
CA ILE A 248 19.13 -9.58 -12.54
C ILE A 248 20.51 -10.16 -12.23
N THR A 249 20.87 -11.22 -12.91
CA THR A 249 22.16 -11.91 -12.75
C THR A 249 22.64 -12.47 -14.08
N ASP A 250 23.92 -12.74 -14.19
CA ASP A 250 24.43 -13.55 -15.28
C ASP A 250 23.74 -14.93 -15.26
N ALA A 251 23.32 -15.39 -16.42
CA ALA A 251 22.57 -16.63 -16.55
C ALA A 251 23.38 -17.88 -16.12
N ASP A 252 24.70 -17.82 -16.15
CA ASP A 252 25.59 -18.94 -15.76
C ASP A 252 25.97 -18.94 -14.27
N ASN A 253 25.77 -17.83 -13.56
CA ASN A 253 26.16 -17.65 -12.13
C ASN A 253 25.44 -18.60 -11.16
N PHE A 254 24.39 -19.30 -11.57
CA PHE A 254 23.70 -20.24 -10.68
C PHE A 254 24.56 -21.47 -10.30
N LYS A 255 25.69 -21.68 -10.97
CA LYS A 255 26.68 -22.76 -10.71
C LYS A 255 27.78 -22.32 -9.76
N ASP A 256 27.94 -21.01 -9.52
CA ASP A 256 29.05 -20.48 -8.78
C ASP A 256 28.82 -20.57 -7.27
N LYS A 257 29.88 -20.56 -6.47
CA LYS A 257 29.80 -20.54 -5.01
C LYS A 257 29.31 -19.24 -4.48
N GLU A 258 29.51 -18.15 -5.24
CA GLU A 258 29.05 -16.79 -4.94
C GLU A 258 28.31 -16.26 -6.17
N VAL A 259 27.21 -15.57 -5.91
CA VAL A 259 26.38 -14.96 -6.95
C VAL A 259 26.36 -13.45 -6.76
N SER A 260 26.75 -12.75 -7.82
CA SER A 260 26.56 -11.31 -7.96
C SER A 260 25.25 -11.05 -8.69
N TYR A 261 24.40 -10.20 -8.11
CA TYR A 261 23.14 -9.83 -8.71
C TYR A 261 22.76 -8.39 -8.43
N TYR A 262 21.94 -7.83 -9.29
CA TYR A 262 21.25 -6.58 -9.04
C TYR A 262 19.81 -6.91 -8.62
N TYR A 263 19.38 -6.37 -7.48
CA TYR A 263 18.01 -6.48 -7.02
C TYR A 263 17.34 -5.13 -7.12
N GLY A 264 16.28 -5.01 -7.90
CA GLY A 264 15.61 -3.73 -8.14
C GLY A 264 14.10 -3.84 -8.27
N ILE A 265 13.44 -2.72 -8.09
CA ILE A 265 11.99 -2.56 -8.21
C ILE A 265 11.72 -1.55 -9.33
N PRO A 266 10.84 -1.87 -10.31
CA PRO A 266 10.51 -0.96 -11.40
C PRO A 266 9.82 0.31 -10.90
N LEU A 267 10.26 1.45 -11.42
CA LEU A 267 9.64 2.75 -11.22
C LEU A 267 9.24 3.37 -12.56
N SER A 268 8.17 4.15 -12.57
CA SER A 268 7.66 4.82 -13.77
C SER A 268 8.59 5.94 -14.27
N LYS A 269 9.37 6.55 -13.37
CA LYS A 269 10.29 7.65 -13.68
C LYS A 269 11.50 7.66 -12.76
N ARG A 270 12.61 8.26 -13.25
CA ARG A 270 13.79 8.51 -12.43
C ARG A 270 13.51 9.64 -11.45
N ILE A 271 13.92 9.45 -10.21
CA ILE A 271 13.80 10.42 -9.10
C ILE A 271 15.16 10.62 -8.43
N GLY A 272 15.31 11.68 -7.66
CA GLY A 272 16.52 11.90 -6.87
C GLY A 272 16.67 10.81 -5.81
N VAL A 273 17.86 10.26 -5.69
CA VAL A 273 18.22 9.22 -4.70
C VAL A 273 19.30 9.82 -3.80
N SER A 274 19.03 9.87 -2.50
CA SER A 274 19.95 10.42 -1.50
C SER A 274 20.92 9.39 -0.91
N ASP A 275 20.54 8.10 -0.92
CA ASP A 275 21.38 7.01 -0.42
C ASP A 275 22.20 6.37 -1.54
N ASN A 276 23.52 6.46 -1.44
CA ASN A 276 24.49 5.94 -2.39
C ASN A 276 24.48 4.41 -2.55
N ASN A 277 23.81 3.68 -1.66
CA ASN A 277 23.64 2.24 -1.80
C ASN A 277 22.67 1.87 -2.92
N PHE A 278 21.80 2.79 -3.32
CA PHE A 278 20.82 2.58 -4.37
C PHE A 278 21.28 3.17 -5.69
N SER A 279 21.00 2.47 -6.76
CA SER A 279 21.31 2.92 -8.12
C SER A 279 20.17 2.59 -9.07
N PHE A 280 20.06 3.38 -10.15
CA PHE A 280 19.14 3.06 -11.23
C PHE A 280 19.80 2.15 -12.26
N ARG A 281 19.06 1.13 -12.68
CA ARG A 281 19.42 0.26 -13.82
C ARG A 281 18.29 0.30 -14.85
N THR A 282 18.65 0.53 -16.12
CA THR A 282 17.70 0.44 -17.23
C THR A 282 17.77 -0.99 -17.82
N VAL A 283 16.62 -1.62 -17.94
CA VAL A 283 16.43 -2.84 -18.72
C VAL A 283 15.83 -2.43 -20.05
N ASN A 284 16.49 -2.73 -21.14
CA ASN A 284 16.00 -2.39 -22.49
C ASN A 284 14.87 -3.33 -22.92
N ALA A 285 14.05 -2.85 -23.85
CA ALA A 285 13.06 -3.71 -24.51
C ALA A 285 13.78 -4.87 -25.22
N SER A 286 13.25 -6.08 -25.09
CA SER A 286 13.88 -7.28 -25.64
C SER A 286 12.88 -8.40 -25.89
N ARG A 287 13.22 -9.28 -26.82
CA ARG A 287 12.54 -10.56 -26.98
C ARG A 287 13.15 -11.55 -26.00
N ASN A 288 12.31 -12.21 -25.22
CA ASN A 288 12.75 -13.08 -24.14
C ASN A 288 12.20 -14.49 -24.31
N TYR A 289 13.01 -15.48 -23.99
CA TYR A 289 12.51 -16.80 -23.61
C TYR A 289 12.07 -16.74 -22.16
N VAL A 290 10.87 -17.22 -21.88
CA VAL A 290 10.21 -17.07 -20.58
C VAL A 290 9.71 -18.41 -20.06
N ILE A 291 9.90 -18.65 -18.78
CA ILE A 291 9.24 -19.73 -18.04
C ILE A 291 8.65 -19.15 -16.76
N TYR A 292 7.35 -19.36 -16.53
CA TYR A 292 6.74 -19.12 -15.24
C TYR A 292 6.97 -20.33 -14.34
N TYR A 293 7.59 -20.10 -13.20
CA TYR A 293 8.00 -21.14 -12.26
C TYR A 293 7.27 -21.00 -10.94
N ARG A 294 6.78 -22.13 -10.42
CA ARG A 294 6.21 -22.20 -9.07
C ARG A 294 6.87 -23.34 -8.30
N GLY A 295 7.36 -23.07 -7.10
CA GLY A 295 7.97 -24.08 -6.24
C GLY A 295 9.09 -23.56 -5.35
N ASN A 296 9.93 -24.49 -4.88
CA ASN A 296 11.09 -24.11 -4.08
C ASN A 296 12.09 -23.29 -4.91
N TYR A 297 12.60 -22.20 -4.35
CA TYR A 297 13.52 -21.29 -5.03
C TYR A 297 14.74 -21.98 -5.63
N SER A 298 15.27 -22.99 -4.96
CA SER A 298 16.39 -23.81 -5.47
C SER A 298 16.02 -24.62 -6.73
N GLY A 299 14.77 -25.02 -6.88
CA GLY A 299 14.28 -25.82 -8.03
C GLY A 299 14.25 -25.05 -9.36
N ARG A 300 14.25 -23.71 -9.32
CA ARG A 300 14.25 -22.84 -10.51
C ARG A 300 15.41 -23.09 -11.47
N VAL A 301 16.51 -23.71 -10.97
CA VAL A 301 17.71 -24.01 -11.76
C VAL A 301 17.38 -24.86 -12.98
N LYS A 302 16.44 -25.82 -12.87
CA LYS A 302 15.99 -26.64 -14.00
C LYS A 302 15.34 -25.79 -15.09
N ALA A 303 14.49 -24.84 -14.73
CA ALA A 303 13.86 -23.93 -15.68
C ALA A 303 14.90 -23.00 -16.34
N ILE A 304 15.87 -22.49 -15.58
CA ILE A 304 16.99 -21.70 -16.14
C ILE A 304 17.78 -22.52 -17.17
N GLN A 305 18.08 -23.76 -16.87
CA GLN A 305 18.78 -24.67 -17.81
C GLN A 305 17.97 -24.88 -19.11
N GLN A 306 16.65 -25.02 -19.02
CA GLN A 306 15.78 -25.13 -20.20
C GLN A 306 15.83 -23.86 -21.07
N LEU A 307 15.84 -22.67 -20.48
CA LEU A 307 15.99 -21.41 -21.20
C LEU A 307 17.31 -21.32 -21.94
N LEU A 308 18.41 -21.67 -21.27
CA LEU A 308 19.77 -21.69 -21.86
C LEU A 308 19.91 -22.73 -22.99
N LEU A 309 19.36 -23.92 -22.79
CA LEU A 309 19.38 -24.98 -23.83
C LEU A 309 18.58 -24.54 -25.06
N LYS A 310 17.44 -23.90 -24.89
CA LYS A 310 16.63 -23.36 -25.99
C LYS A 310 17.40 -22.27 -26.75
N ALA A 311 18.02 -21.32 -26.05
CA ALA A 311 18.81 -20.26 -26.67
C ALA A 311 19.98 -20.85 -27.49
N LYS A 312 20.66 -21.84 -26.92
CA LYS A 312 21.74 -22.54 -27.60
C LYS A 312 21.27 -23.31 -28.85
N HIS A 313 20.15 -24.01 -28.74
CA HIS A 313 19.52 -24.73 -29.85
C HIS A 313 19.16 -23.78 -31.00
N ASP A 314 18.62 -22.60 -30.66
CA ASP A 314 18.21 -21.61 -31.65
C ASP A 314 19.37 -20.69 -32.11
N THR A 315 20.59 -20.97 -31.67
CA THR A 315 21.81 -20.21 -32.01
C THR A 315 21.70 -18.72 -31.64
N MET A 316 21.01 -18.41 -30.53
CA MET A 316 20.78 -17.04 -30.04
C MET A 316 21.86 -16.66 -29.02
N ARG A 317 22.27 -15.39 -29.03
CA ARG A 317 23.03 -14.78 -27.93
C ARG A 317 22.08 -14.49 -26.78
N THR A 318 22.56 -14.57 -25.55
CA THR A 318 21.76 -14.32 -24.35
C THR A 318 22.24 -13.09 -23.62
N GLY A 319 21.30 -12.36 -23.02
CA GLY A 319 21.58 -11.32 -22.03
C GLY A 319 21.50 -11.87 -20.60
N ASP A 320 21.50 -10.94 -19.63
CA ASP A 320 21.37 -11.27 -18.21
C ASP A 320 19.99 -11.88 -17.91
N LEU A 321 20.00 -12.95 -17.12
CA LEU A 321 18.78 -13.59 -16.63
C LEU A 321 18.03 -12.63 -15.68
N GLN A 322 16.76 -12.47 -15.92
CA GLN A 322 15.85 -11.71 -15.08
C GLN A 322 14.89 -12.66 -14.36
N GLN A 323 14.80 -12.53 -13.05
CA GLN A 323 13.89 -13.29 -12.20
C GLN A 323 12.92 -12.29 -11.55
N THR A 324 11.72 -12.15 -12.11
CA THR A 324 10.66 -11.30 -11.56
C THR A 324 9.88 -12.08 -10.52
N PHE A 325 9.79 -11.56 -9.32
CA PHE A 325 8.98 -12.12 -8.25
C PHE A 325 7.54 -11.66 -8.42
N LEU A 326 6.65 -12.54 -8.83
CA LEU A 326 5.24 -12.26 -9.06
C LEU A 326 4.46 -12.10 -7.74
N GLU A 327 5.01 -12.63 -6.65
CA GLU A 327 4.61 -12.41 -5.27
C GLU A 327 5.82 -11.95 -4.45
N GLU A 328 5.58 -11.24 -3.35
CA GLU A 328 6.67 -10.79 -2.46
C GLU A 328 7.48 -12.00 -1.95
N PRO A 329 8.81 -11.96 -2.01
CA PRO A 329 9.65 -13.07 -1.60
C PRO A 329 9.58 -13.23 -0.07
N SER A 330 8.71 -14.10 0.41
CA SER A 330 8.48 -14.37 1.83
C SER A 330 8.86 -15.79 2.23
N SER A 331 8.70 -16.76 1.34
CA SER A 331 8.97 -18.18 1.58
C SER A 331 9.80 -18.81 0.47
N GLU A 332 10.85 -19.53 0.83
CA GLU A 332 11.69 -20.28 -0.12
C GLU A 332 10.93 -21.44 -0.77
N THR A 333 9.99 -22.04 -0.05
CA THR A 333 9.30 -23.27 -0.48
C THR A 333 8.17 -23.04 -1.47
N ASN A 334 7.63 -21.83 -1.53
CA ASN A 334 6.53 -21.49 -2.42
C ASN A 334 6.82 -20.15 -3.12
N THR A 335 7.80 -20.17 -4.02
CA THR A 335 8.20 -18.97 -4.78
C THR A 335 7.52 -18.98 -6.14
N LEU A 336 6.97 -17.83 -6.53
CA LEU A 336 6.34 -17.62 -7.81
C LEU A 336 7.19 -16.66 -8.64
N LEU A 337 7.80 -17.15 -9.71
CA LEU A 337 8.76 -16.42 -10.53
C LEU A 337 8.37 -16.40 -12.00
N LYS A 338 8.63 -15.28 -12.65
CA LYS A 338 8.82 -15.21 -14.10
C LYS A 338 10.31 -15.18 -14.39
N LEU A 339 10.82 -16.23 -14.98
CA LEU A 339 12.22 -16.36 -15.44
C LEU A 339 12.28 -15.90 -16.89
N SER A 340 13.01 -14.82 -17.16
CA SER A 340 13.12 -14.22 -18.50
C SER A 340 14.58 -14.16 -18.93
N LEU A 341 14.88 -14.74 -20.07
CA LEU A 341 16.21 -14.72 -20.68
C LEU A 341 16.14 -13.91 -21.98
N PRO A 342 16.69 -12.68 -22.02
CA PRO A 342 16.78 -11.89 -23.24
C PRO A 342 17.60 -12.63 -24.31
N VAL A 343 17.11 -12.66 -25.56
CA VAL A 343 17.74 -13.31 -26.67
C VAL A 343 17.90 -12.39 -27.87
N PHE A 344 19.07 -12.50 -28.50
CA PHE A 344 19.47 -11.65 -29.62
C PHE A 344 20.03 -12.51 -30.75
N ARG A 345 19.88 -12.06 -31.99
CA ARG A 345 20.51 -12.70 -33.17
C ARG A 345 21.96 -12.32 -33.32
#